data_e9f3dadc414e706059c46e712b85f30d
#
_entry.id   e9f3dadc414e706059c46e712b85f30d
#
_cell.length_a   1.000
_cell.length_b   1.000
_cell.length_c   1.000
_cell.angle_alpha   90.00
_cell.angle_beta   90.00
_cell.angle_gamma   90.00
#
_symmetry.space_group_name_H-M   'P 1'
#
loop_
_entity.id
_entity.type
_entity.pdbx_description
1 polymer ?
#
loop_
_entity_poly.entity_id
_entity_poly.type
_entity_poly.pdbx_seq_one_letter_code
_entity_poly.pdbx_strand_id
1 'polypeptide(L)'
;RFPFVDKVLAFEERVRLTTQSTLSTDDHPFLVDHAIEGVPYHPGVMALEMFAQTSLLLHPSSCLAGFEAVTFGLPVKLIKGPMTVRVEAEVDRTDGDLTWVRCRLVSDLMNSKGEVFGEREHHEALVRLVAKHDDLRPFLQREVDALPTIGTPPMGSLMHPPSFIYDRYFHGPRFQSQGGVLAGSGDVAGPGIDGLALMRHQLPASDQFALEQAGEPVLLEALPMLIEAGFQNAGLVAMEILGYSSLPVGIEWSTMLRVPEADEVRSLVDPGIRA
;
A
#
# COMPACT_ATOMS: atom_id res chain seq x y z
N ARG A 1 9.73 -5.44 14.87
CA ARG A 1 8.32 -5.56 14.50
C ARG A 1 7.85 -4.46 13.57
N PHE A 2 8.50 -3.29 13.59
CA PHE A 2 8.11 -2.13 12.78
C PHE A 2 9.32 -1.62 11.98
N PRO A 3 9.61 -2.19 10.80
CA PRO A 3 10.82 -1.91 10.04
C PRO A 3 10.91 -0.48 9.51
N PHE A 4 9.80 0.27 9.48
CA PHE A 4 9.78 1.67 9.09
C PHE A 4 9.76 2.64 10.29
N VAL A 5 10.24 2.21 11.45
CA VAL A 5 10.34 3.06 12.63
C VAL A 5 11.76 3.01 13.19
N ASP A 6 12.62 3.92 12.74
CA ASP A 6 13.99 4.04 13.25
C ASP A 6 14.01 4.75 14.60
N LYS A 7 13.11 5.73 14.78
CA LYS A 7 13.10 6.61 15.94
C LYS A 7 11.69 7.08 16.29
N VAL A 8 11.41 7.18 17.58
CA VAL A 8 10.27 7.93 18.12
C VAL A 8 10.76 9.33 18.50
N LEU A 9 10.18 10.36 17.92
CA LEU A 9 10.54 11.76 18.15
C LEU A 9 9.64 12.42 19.19
N ALA A 10 8.35 12.10 19.20
CA ALA A 10 7.37 12.61 20.15
C ALA A 10 6.33 11.51 20.43
N PHE A 11 5.84 11.44 21.64
CA PHE A 11 4.82 10.50 22.05
C PHE A 11 3.95 11.08 23.16
N GLU A 12 2.66 11.04 22.94
CA GLU A 12 1.61 11.31 23.94
C GLU A 12 0.61 10.16 23.86
N GLU A 13 0.55 9.37 24.92
CA GLU A 13 -0.18 8.10 24.95
C GLU A 13 -1.61 8.27 24.46
N ARG A 14 -1.99 7.48 23.44
CA ARG A 14 -3.31 7.45 22.80
C ARG A 14 -3.79 8.79 22.22
N VAL A 15 -2.90 9.75 22.07
CA VAL A 15 -3.19 11.06 21.49
C VAL A 15 -2.40 11.26 20.21
N ARG A 16 -1.07 11.21 20.29
CA ARG A 16 -0.19 11.44 19.11
C ARG A 16 1.15 10.73 19.22
N LEU A 17 1.70 10.43 18.07
CA LEU A 17 3.01 9.83 17.92
C LEU A 17 3.69 10.39 16.68
N THR A 18 4.94 10.78 16.80
CA THR A 18 5.79 11.12 15.66
C THR A 18 6.93 10.13 15.57
N THR A 19 7.03 9.44 14.44
CA THR A 19 8.12 8.53 14.13
C THR A 19 8.99 9.08 13.01
N GLN A 20 10.23 8.62 12.93
CA GLN A 20 11.18 8.97 11.88
C GLN A 20 11.75 7.70 11.25
N SER A 21 11.96 7.75 9.94
CA SER A 21 12.62 6.71 9.15
C SER A 21 13.59 7.33 8.17
N THR A 22 14.69 6.62 7.91
CA THR A 22 15.64 6.99 6.86
C THR A 22 15.51 5.98 5.72
N LEU A 23 14.97 6.43 4.61
CA LEU A 23 14.77 5.63 3.42
C LEU A 23 16.07 5.58 2.60
N SER A 24 16.58 4.40 2.33
CA SER A 24 17.76 4.17 1.49
C SER A 24 17.58 2.91 0.64
N THR A 25 18.25 2.81 -0.49
CA THR A 25 18.25 1.59 -1.31
C THR A 25 19.01 0.44 -0.66
N ASP A 26 19.89 0.73 0.29
CA ASP A 26 20.65 -0.27 1.02
C ASP A 26 19.81 -0.97 2.08
N ASP A 27 19.02 -0.20 2.83
CA ASP A 27 18.14 -0.72 3.89
C ASP A 27 16.76 -1.12 3.36
N HIS A 28 16.35 -0.55 2.22
CA HIS A 28 15.05 -0.78 1.58
C HIS A 28 15.24 -1.16 0.10
N PRO A 29 15.75 -2.38 -0.18
CA PRO A 29 16.12 -2.78 -1.55
C PRO A 29 14.94 -2.80 -2.53
N PHE A 30 13.69 -2.85 -2.05
CA PHE A 30 12.52 -2.70 -2.90
C PHE A 30 12.45 -1.36 -3.65
N LEU A 31 13.11 -0.31 -3.16
CA LEU A 31 13.16 1.01 -3.81
C LEU A 31 13.83 0.96 -5.18
N VAL A 32 14.72 -0.01 -5.42
CA VAL A 32 15.37 -0.20 -6.72
C VAL A 32 14.35 -0.64 -7.77
N ASP A 33 13.35 -1.43 -7.35
CA ASP A 33 12.28 -1.93 -8.23
C ASP A 33 11.09 -0.96 -8.37
N HIS A 34 11.16 0.20 -7.71
CA HIS A 34 10.18 1.28 -7.84
C HIS A 34 10.89 2.58 -8.23
N ALA A 35 11.53 2.55 -9.42
CA ALA A 35 12.33 3.65 -9.94
C ALA A 35 11.81 4.11 -11.29
N ILE A 36 11.73 5.43 -11.47
CA ILE A 36 11.36 6.06 -12.75
C ILE A 36 12.62 6.78 -13.27
N GLU A 37 13.04 6.41 -14.49
CA GLU A 37 14.27 6.95 -15.11
C GLU A 37 15.51 6.80 -14.20
N GLY A 38 15.60 5.70 -13.46
CA GLY A 38 16.72 5.41 -12.56
C GLY A 38 16.69 6.15 -11.22
N VAL A 39 15.68 6.98 -10.96
CA VAL A 39 15.49 7.63 -9.65
C VAL A 39 14.52 6.79 -8.82
N PRO A 40 14.92 6.31 -7.63
CA PRO A 40 14.02 5.60 -6.73
C PRO A 40 12.93 6.52 -6.15
N TYR A 41 11.69 6.05 -6.20
CA TYR A 41 10.53 6.69 -5.60
C TYR A 41 10.01 5.81 -4.48
N HIS A 42 9.74 6.38 -3.32
CA HIS A 42 9.06 5.65 -2.26
C HIS A 42 7.62 5.36 -2.69
N PRO A 43 7.19 4.08 -2.73
CA PRO A 43 5.84 3.75 -3.16
C PRO A 43 4.77 4.29 -2.20
N GLY A 44 3.66 4.79 -2.74
CA GLY A 44 2.54 5.26 -1.91
C GLY A 44 1.99 4.17 -0.98
N VAL A 45 1.95 2.93 -1.45
CA VAL A 45 1.52 1.77 -0.63
C VAL A 45 2.46 1.49 0.55
N MET A 46 3.76 1.80 0.42
CA MET A 46 4.71 1.69 1.52
C MET A 46 4.56 2.85 2.51
N ALA A 47 4.07 4.01 2.07
CA ALA A 47 3.68 5.08 2.99
C ALA A 47 2.46 4.65 3.84
N LEU A 48 1.49 3.93 3.27
CA LEU A 48 0.38 3.35 4.03
C LEU A 48 0.87 2.33 5.07
N GLU A 49 1.90 1.55 4.74
CA GLU A 49 2.56 0.67 5.72
C GLU A 49 3.18 1.46 6.88
N MET A 50 3.90 2.56 6.59
CA MET A 50 4.46 3.44 7.62
C MET A 50 3.36 4.03 8.51
N PHE A 51 2.23 4.42 7.94
CA PHE A 51 1.07 4.92 8.68
C PHE A 51 0.48 3.84 9.58
N ALA A 52 0.31 2.62 9.06
CA ALA A 52 -0.19 1.48 9.85
C ALA A 52 0.73 1.18 11.03
N GLN A 53 2.05 1.08 10.81
CA GLN A 53 3.03 0.79 11.85
C GLN A 53 3.02 1.87 12.95
N THR A 54 3.00 3.15 12.56
CA THR A 54 2.97 4.26 13.53
C THR A 54 1.67 4.27 14.32
N SER A 55 0.53 4.01 13.66
CA SER A 55 -0.78 3.96 14.31
C SER A 55 -0.91 2.78 15.28
N LEU A 56 -0.37 1.60 14.90
CA LEU A 56 -0.35 0.42 15.77
C LEU A 56 0.63 0.58 16.96
N LEU A 57 1.69 1.37 16.80
CA LEU A 57 2.53 1.78 17.95
C LEU A 57 1.78 2.69 18.92
N LEU A 58 0.95 3.60 18.40
CA LEU A 58 0.12 4.48 19.23
C LEU A 58 -1.00 3.70 19.93
N HIS A 59 -1.53 2.63 19.27
CA HIS A 59 -2.61 1.76 19.74
C HIS A 59 -2.22 0.27 19.66
N PRO A 60 -1.31 -0.23 20.52
CA PRO A 60 -0.69 -1.55 20.36
C PRO A 60 -1.64 -2.74 20.59
N SER A 61 -2.84 -2.50 21.15
CA SER A 61 -3.87 -3.53 21.35
C SER A 61 -4.90 -3.59 20.21
N SER A 62 -4.74 -2.77 19.17
CA SER A 62 -5.65 -2.70 18.04
C SER A 62 -5.10 -3.48 16.83
N CYS A 63 -5.99 -3.74 15.89
CA CYS A 63 -5.69 -4.28 14.57
C CYS A 63 -5.97 -3.21 13.51
N LEU A 64 -5.24 -3.26 12.39
CA LEU A 64 -5.52 -2.41 11.24
C LEU A 64 -6.85 -2.85 10.60
N ALA A 65 -7.80 -1.92 10.46
CA ALA A 65 -9.09 -2.14 9.81
C ALA A 65 -9.15 -1.56 8.39
N GLY A 66 -8.24 -0.67 8.03
CA GLY A 66 -8.15 -0.07 6.70
C GLY A 66 -7.76 1.40 6.71
N PHE A 67 -8.04 2.06 5.60
CA PHE A 67 -7.69 3.46 5.38
C PHE A 67 -8.88 4.23 4.80
N GLU A 68 -8.96 5.53 5.12
CA GLU A 68 -9.91 6.48 4.54
C GLU A 68 -9.20 7.76 4.14
N ALA A 69 -9.76 8.48 3.18
CA ALA A 69 -9.28 9.79 2.73
C ALA A 69 -7.78 9.82 2.42
N VAL A 70 -7.26 8.75 1.81
CA VAL A 70 -5.85 8.69 1.42
C VAL A 70 -5.59 9.66 0.29
N THR A 71 -4.58 10.49 0.44
CA THR A 71 -4.10 11.40 -0.61
C THR A 71 -2.63 11.14 -0.88
N PHE A 72 -2.30 10.80 -2.11
CA PHE A 72 -0.93 10.73 -2.59
C PHE A 72 -0.55 12.07 -3.23
N GLY A 73 0.10 12.92 -2.44
CA GLY A 73 0.54 14.25 -2.85
C GLY A 73 1.91 14.24 -3.52
N LEU A 74 2.85 14.99 -2.99
CA LEU A 74 4.19 15.09 -3.57
C LEU A 74 5.00 13.79 -3.37
N PRO A 75 5.57 13.22 -4.45
CA PRO A 75 6.34 11.99 -4.33
C PRO A 75 7.60 12.16 -3.48
N VAL A 76 7.94 11.13 -2.71
CA VAL A 76 9.22 11.01 -2.01
C VAL A 76 10.25 10.43 -2.99
N LYS A 77 11.26 11.23 -3.38
CA LYS A 77 12.27 10.87 -4.39
C LYS A 77 13.66 10.81 -3.75
N LEU A 78 14.38 9.72 -3.94
CA LEU A 78 15.73 9.55 -3.42
C LEU A 78 16.79 10.02 -4.46
N ILE A 79 16.75 11.31 -4.83
CA ILE A 79 17.62 11.88 -5.89
C ILE A 79 19.09 11.95 -5.46
N LYS A 80 19.35 12.22 -4.18
CA LYS A 80 20.70 12.47 -3.64
C LYS A 80 21.15 11.44 -2.61
N GLY A 81 20.60 10.21 -2.68
CA GLY A 81 20.83 9.16 -1.69
C GLY A 81 19.75 9.10 -0.61
N PRO A 82 20.08 8.63 0.60
CA PRO A 82 19.11 8.43 1.67
C PRO A 82 18.29 9.68 1.99
N MET A 83 17.00 9.47 2.30
CA MET A 83 16.06 10.53 2.63
C MET A 83 15.38 10.25 3.96
N THR A 84 15.44 11.21 4.88
CA THR A 84 14.76 11.14 6.16
C THR A 84 13.34 11.68 6.01
N VAL A 85 12.38 10.90 6.48
CA VAL A 85 10.95 11.24 6.53
C VAL A 85 10.41 11.03 7.94
N ARG A 86 9.30 11.69 8.25
CA ARG A 86 8.58 11.51 9.50
C ARG A 86 7.13 11.14 9.20
N VAL A 87 6.58 10.28 10.04
CA VAL A 87 5.13 10.06 10.13
C VAL A 87 4.65 10.77 11.38
N GLU A 88 3.72 11.69 11.21
CA GLU A 88 2.99 12.35 12.26
C GLU A 88 1.60 11.73 12.35
N ALA A 89 1.32 11.05 13.46
CA ALA A 89 0.06 10.36 13.73
C ALA A 89 -0.65 11.01 14.92
N GLU A 90 -1.91 11.35 14.74
CA GLU A 90 -2.77 11.96 15.77
C GLU A 90 -4.15 11.31 15.74
N VAL A 91 -4.71 10.99 16.91
CA VAL A 91 -6.06 10.46 17.00
C VAL A 91 -7.06 11.53 16.55
N ASP A 92 -7.78 11.25 15.47
CA ASP A 92 -8.81 12.15 14.93
C ASP A 92 -10.14 11.98 15.67
N ARG A 93 -10.58 10.72 15.84
CA ARG A 93 -11.82 10.38 16.54
C ARG A 93 -11.85 8.92 16.96
N THR A 94 -12.73 8.60 17.90
CA THR A 94 -13.08 7.24 18.30
C THR A 94 -14.60 7.11 18.28
N ASP A 95 -15.11 5.99 17.74
CA ASP A 95 -16.53 5.64 17.74
C ASP A 95 -16.69 4.14 18.01
N GLY A 96 -17.21 3.80 19.19
CA GLY A 96 -17.28 2.43 19.67
C GLY A 96 -15.89 1.79 19.72
N ASP A 97 -15.71 0.67 19.03
CA ASP A 97 -14.46 -0.08 18.96
C ASP A 97 -13.52 0.40 17.83
N LEU A 98 -13.95 1.40 17.06
CA LEU A 98 -13.18 1.98 15.97
C LEU A 98 -12.44 3.24 16.44
N THR A 99 -11.19 3.36 16.03
CA THR A 99 -10.37 4.57 16.21
C THR A 99 -9.81 5.00 14.86
N TRP A 100 -9.93 6.28 14.55
CA TRP A 100 -9.30 6.88 13.37
C TRP A 100 -8.08 7.68 13.79
N VAL A 101 -6.96 7.39 13.15
CA VAL A 101 -5.69 8.09 13.35
C VAL A 101 -5.34 8.83 12.08
N ARG A 102 -5.25 10.16 12.14
CA ARG A 102 -4.76 10.98 11.05
C ARG A 102 -3.27 10.86 10.96
N CYS A 103 -2.77 10.44 9.80
CA CYS A 103 -1.35 10.28 9.54
C CYS A 103 -0.91 11.20 8.40
N ARG A 104 0.24 11.83 8.54
CA ARG A 104 0.91 12.62 7.51
C ARG A 104 2.35 12.15 7.36
N LEU A 105 2.80 11.98 6.11
CA LEU A 105 4.20 11.73 5.77
C LEU A 105 4.84 13.05 5.36
N VAL A 106 5.85 13.48 6.10
CA VAL A 106 6.52 14.76 5.89
C VAL A 106 8.04 14.61 5.82
N SER A 107 8.70 15.55 5.18
CA SER A 107 10.16 15.67 5.19
C SER A 107 10.60 17.11 5.41
N ASP A 108 11.80 17.30 5.94
CA ASP A 108 12.36 18.63 6.16
C ASP A 108 12.79 19.28 4.84
N LEU A 109 12.50 20.58 4.72
CA LEU A 109 13.08 21.45 3.70
C LEU A 109 14.33 22.08 4.28
N MET A 110 15.49 21.79 3.67
CA MET A 110 16.79 22.32 4.12
C MET A 110 17.32 23.37 3.14
N ASN A 111 17.91 24.43 3.68
CA ASN A 111 18.66 25.39 2.88
C ASN A 111 20.06 24.85 2.51
N SER A 112 20.84 25.62 1.75
CA SER A 112 22.19 25.24 1.34
C SER A 112 23.19 25.08 2.49
N LYS A 113 22.86 25.55 3.70
CA LYS A 113 23.66 25.41 4.91
C LYS A 113 23.26 24.22 5.77
N GLY A 114 22.22 23.44 5.34
CA GLY A 114 21.70 22.33 6.11
C GLY A 114 20.75 22.73 7.25
N GLU A 115 20.27 23.98 7.27
CA GLU A 115 19.30 24.44 8.27
C GLU A 115 17.87 24.16 7.77
N VAL A 116 17.03 23.62 8.66
CA VAL A 116 15.62 23.39 8.38
C VAL A 116 14.89 24.73 8.37
N PHE A 117 14.18 25.04 7.27
CA PHE A 117 13.39 26.26 7.14
C PHE A 117 11.89 26.00 6.90
N GLY A 118 11.48 24.74 6.81
CA GLY A 118 10.10 24.33 6.63
C GLY A 118 9.99 22.81 6.48
N GLU A 119 8.80 22.36 6.19
CA GLU A 119 8.54 20.96 5.89
C GLU A 119 7.79 20.81 4.56
N ARG A 120 7.87 19.61 3.99
CA ARG A 120 7.14 19.21 2.80
C ARG A 120 6.25 18.04 3.16
N GLU A 121 4.96 18.21 2.93
CA GLU A 121 4.00 17.13 3.01
C GLU A 121 4.02 16.29 1.73
N HIS A 122 3.99 14.98 1.90
CA HIS A 122 4.00 14.01 0.82
C HIS A 122 2.66 13.31 0.69
N HIS A 123 2.21 12.65 1.74
CA HIS A 123 0.99 11.84 1.76
C HIS A 123 0.25 12.04 3.06
N GLU A 124 -1.07 11.84 3.02
CA GLU A 124 -1.89 11.76 4.23
C GLU A 124 -2.95 10.66 4.13
N ALA A 125 -3.44 10.20 5.27
CA ALA A 125 -4.53 9.25 5.39
C ALA A 125 -5.17 9.30 6.77
N LEU A 126 -6.40 8.80 6.87
CA LEU A 126 -7.01 8.34 8.11
C LEU A 126 -6.83 6.82 8.20
N VAL A 127 -6.05 6.38 9.17
CA VAL A 127 -5.87 4.96 9.48
C VAL A 127 -6.99 4.52 10.40
N ARG A 128 -7.74 3.50 10.03
CA ARG A 128 -8.77 2.91 10.87
C ARG A 128 -8.19 1.73 11.65
N LEU A 129 -8.39 1.78 12.95
CA LEU A 129 -8.01 0.73 13.88
C LEU A 129 -9.27 0.14 14.55
N VAL A 130 -9.25 -1.15 14.86
CA VAL A 130 -10.31 -1.85 15.57
C VAL A 130 -9.70 -2.79 16.62
N ALA A 131 -10.41 -3.03 17.70
CA ALA A 131 -9.94 -3.94 18.75
C ALA A 131 -9.83 -5.39 18.25
N LYS A 132 -10.75 -5.82 17.36
CA LYS A 132 -10.77 -7.15 16.75
C LYS A 132 -11.33 -7.08 15.33
N HIS A 133 -10.73 -7.81 14.40
CA HIS A 133 -11.23 -7.89 13.03
C HIS A 133 -12.64 -8.50 12.90
N ASP A 134 -13.01 -9.41 13.80
CA ASP A 134 -14.33 -10.04 13.79
C ASP A 134 -15.47 -9.04 13.99
N ASP A 135 -15.19 -7.88 14.61
CA ASP A 135 -16.17 -6.81 14.84
C ASP A 135 -16.61 -6.14 13.55
N LEU A 136 -15.82 -6.26 12.49
CA LEU A 136 -16.10 -5.69 11.16
C LEU A 136 -16.89 -6.64 10.24
N ARG A 137 -16.95 -7.94 10.53
CA ARG A 137 -17.58 -8.95 9.66
C ARG A 137 -19.00 -8.63 9.23
N PRO A 138 -19.94 -8.24 10.12
CA PRO A 138 -21.31 -7.97 9.71
C PRO A 138 -21.47 -6.78 8.76
N PHE A 139 -20.58 -5.78 8.91
CA PHE A 139 -20.55 -4.62 8.02
C PHE A 139 -20.05 -5.02 6.64
N LEU A 140 -18.97 -5.76 6.59
CA LEU A 140 -18.26 -6.12 5.38
C LEU A 140 -18.99 -7.20 4.57
N GLN A 141 -19.74 -8.09 5.22
CA GLN A 141 -20.54 -9.09 4.50
C GLN A 141 -21.55 -8.42 3.57
N ARG A 142 -22.17 -7.33 4.01
CA ARG A 142 -23.08 -6.56 3.14
C ARG A 142 -22.40 -5.94 1.94
N GLU A 143 -21.16 -5.43 2.13
CA GLU A 143 -20.38 -4.86 1.02
C GLU A 143 -19.94 -5.95 0.04
N VAL A 144 -19.49 -7.10 0.56
CA VAL A 144 -19.12 -8.25 -0.28
C VAL A 144 -20.34 -8.80 -1.04
N ASP A 145 -21.50 -8.90 -0.41
CA ASP A 145 -22.74 -9.37 -1.03
C ASP A 145 -23.26 -8.41 -2.11
N ALA A 146 -22.88 -7.12 -2.02
CA ALA A 146 -23.22 -6.09 -3.01
C ALA A 146 -22.28 -6.11 -4.24
N LEU A 147 -21.13 -6.80 -4.17
CA LEU A 147 -20.22 -6.88 -5.31
C LEU A 147 -20.85 -7.66 -6.47
N PRO A 148 -20.63 -7.24 -7.72
CA PRO A 148 -21.12 -7.97 -8.87
C PRO A 148 -20.52 -9.37 -8.91
N THR A 149 -21.39 -10.37 -9.17
CA THR A 149 -20.94 -11.74 -9.36
C THR A 149 -20.18 -11.84 -10.67
N ILE A 150 -18.87 -11.96 -10.58
CA ILE A 150 -18.02 -12.18 -11.75
C ILE A 150 -18.00 -13.69 -12.02
N GLY A 151 -18.44 -14.08 -13.22
CA GLY A 151 -18.31 -15.48 -13.65
C GLY A 151 -16.83 -15.87 -13.64
N THR A 152 -16.52 -17.03 -13.06
CA THR A 152 -15.16 -17.56 -13.07
C THR A 152 -14.74 -17.85 -14.51
N PRO A 153 -13.74 -17.16 -15.07
CA PRO A 153 -13.27 -17.49 -16.43
C PRO A 153 -12.69 -18.90 -16.44
N PRO A 154 -12.73 -19.60 -17.60
CA PRO A 154 -12.15 -20.92 -17.72
C PRO A 154 -10.69 -20.93 -17.27
N MET A 155 -10.32 -21.84 -16.39
CA MET A 155 -8.93 -22.01 -15.97
C MET A 155 -8.05 -22.25 -17.20
N GLY A 156 -7.07 -21.38 -17.44
CA GLY A 156 -6.02 -21.58 -18.45
C GLY A 156 -5.92 -20.57 -19.59
N SER A 157 -6.92 -19.73 -19.81
CA SER A 157 -6.82 -18.69 -20.86
C SER A 157 -6.50 -17.32 -20.26
N LEU A 158 -5.25 -16.89 -20.39
CA LEU A 158 -4.92 -15.49 -20.19
C LEU A 158 -5.33 -14.70 -21.42
N MET A 159 -6.04 -13.58 -21.23
CA MET A 159 -6.29 -12.59 -22.27
C MET A 159 -4.96 -11.90 -22.63
N HIS A 160 -4.18 -11.56 -21.59
CA HIS A 160 -2.85 -10.98 -21.75
C HIS A 160 -1.87 -11.59 -20.73
N PRO A 161 -0.62 -11.90 -21.15
CA PRO A 161 0.43 -12.41 -20.26
C PRO A 161 0.98 -11.30 -19.34
N PRO A 162 1.75 -11.63 -18.29
CA PRO A 162 2.40 -10.63 -17.42
C PRO A 162 3.26 -9.61 -18.16
N SER A 163 3.96 -10.02 -19.22
CA SER A 163 4.77 -9.12 -20.06
C SER A 163 3.97 -7.99 -20.67
N PHE A 164 2.72 -8.23 -21.05
CA PHE A 164 1.84 -7.18 -21.55
C PHE A 164 1.66 -6.04 -20.56
N ILE A 165 1.62 -6.37 -19.25
CA ILE A 165 1.46 -5.42 -18.17
C ILE A 165 2.80 -4.69 -17.94
N TYR A 166 3.88 -5.44 -17.75
CA TYR A 166 5.16 -4.90 -17.29
C TYR A 166 6.03 -4.30 -18.42
N ASP A 167 5.65 -4.48 -19.69
CA ASP A 167 6.15 -3.65 -20.79
C ASP A 167 5.60 -2.21 -20.76
N ARG A 168 4.54 -1.97 -19.97
CA ARG A 168 3.86 -0.68 -19.84
C ARG A 168 4.10 0.00 -18.50
N TYR A 169 4.35 -0.78 -17.45
CA TYR A 169 4.64 -0.29 -16.11
C TYR A 169 6.14 -0.24 -15.82
N PHE A 170 6.55 0.73 -15.02
CA PHE A 170 7.95 0.90 -14.61
C PHE A 170 8.40 -0.05 -13.49
N HIS A 171 7.49 -0.88 -12.97
CA HIS A 171 7.71 -1.73 -11.81
C HIS A 171 8.72 -2.86 -12.08
N GLY A 172 9.77 -2.90 -11.27
CA GLY A 172 10.71 -4.02 -11.24
C GLY A 172 10.11 -5.26 -10.55
N PRO A 173 10.88 -6.37 -10.47
CA PRO A 173 10.36 -7.69 -10.09
C PRO A 173 9.60 -7.73 -8.76
N ARG A 174 10.01 -6.96 -7.74
CA ARG A 174 9.35 -6.95 -6.42
C ARG A 174 7.95 -6.33 -6.44
N PHE A 175 7.66 -5.49 -7.42
CA PHE A 175 6.34 -4.86 -7.62
C PHE A 175 5.53 -5.47 -8.75
N GLN A 176 6.00 -6.56 -9.36
CA GLN A 176 5.26 -7.27 -10.38
C GLN A 176 4.24 -8.23 -9.75
N SER A 177 3.14 -7.66 -9.25
CA SER A 177 2.09 -8.35 -8.51
C SER A 177 1.03 -9.02 -9.39
N GLN A 178 1.07 -8.81 -10.71
CA GLN A 178 0.07 -9.33 -11.65
C GLN A 178 0.61 -10.49 -12.48
N GLY A 179 -0.02 -11.64 -12.39
CA GLY A 179 0.30 -12.83 -13.18
C GLY A 179 -0.42 -12.89 -14.53
N GLY A 180 -1.03 -11.80 -14.97
CA GLY A 180 -1.70 -11.63 -16.27
C GLY A 180 -3.18 -11.29 -16.16
N VAL A 181 -3.76 -10.83 -17.28
CA VAL A 181 -5.18 -10.48 -17.41
C VAL A 181 -5.96 -11.69 -17.85
N LEU A 182 -7.01 -12.04 -17.10
CA LEU A 182 -7.93 -13.15 -17.42
C LEU A 182 -9.12 -12.68 -18.25
N ALA A 183 -9.70 -11.53 -17.88
CA ALA A 183 -10.82 -10.92 -18.60
C ALA A 183 -10.88 -9.43 -18.23
N GLY A 184 -11.45 -8.62 -19.12
CA GLY A 184 -11.70 -7.20 -18.85
C GLY A 184 -12.77 -6.65 -19.76
N SER A 185 -13.48 -5.65 -19.25
CA SER A 185 -14.40 -4.80 -20.01
C SER A 185 -14.51 -3.44 -19.33
N GLY A 186 -14.80 -2.42 -20.08
CA GLY A 186 -15.04 -1.11 -19.50
C GLY A 186 -15.33 -0.05 -20.56
N ASP A 187 -15.86 1.08 -20.11
CA ASP A 187 -16.17 2.24 -20.94
C ASP A 187 -15.99 3.53 -20.11
N VAL A 188 -15.95 4.67 -20.79
CA VAL A 188 -15.98 5.97 -20.13
C VAL A 188 -17.41 6.28 -19.71
N ALA A 189 -17.63 6.43 -18.40
CA ALA A 189 -18.94 6.73 -17.83
C ALA A 189 -18.92 8.05 -17.06
N GLY A 190 -19.56 9.08 -17.63
CA GLY A 190 -19.63 10.41 -16.97
C GLY A 190 -18.23 11.01 -16.75
N PRO A 191 -17.92 11.48 -15.51
CA PRO A 191 -16.61 12.04 -15.19
C PRO A 191 -15.53 10.97 -14.86
N GLY A 192 -15.88 9.69 -14.97
CA GLY A 192 -15.01 8.56 -14.56
C GLY A 192 -14.95 7.44 -15.58
N ILE A 193 -14.38 6.34 -15.15
CA ILE A 193 -14.27 5.09 -15.89
C ILE A 193 -15.11 4.06 -15.14
N ASP A 194 -16.02 3.40 -15.84
CA ASP A 194 -16.70 2.21 -15.37
C ASP A 194 -16.08 1.00 -16.06
N GLY A 195 -15.35 0.19 -15.31
CA GLY A 195 -14.63 -0.93 -15.89
C GLY A 195 -14.35 -2.02 -14.87
N LEU A 196 -14.24 -3.23 -15.37
CA LEU A 196 -13.93 -4.41 -14.58
C LEU A 196 -12.78 -5.17 -15.25
N ALA A 197 -11.77 -5.51 -14.47
CA ALA A 197 -10.75 -6.44 -14.90
C ALA A 197 -10.56 -7.54 -13.87
N LEU A 198 -10.50 -8.77 -14.34
CA LEU A 198 -10.14 -9.93 -13.56
C LEU A 198 -8.70 -10.29 -13.88
N MET A 199 -7.84 -10.27 -12.87
CA MET A 199 -6.42 -10.50 -13.03
C MET A 199 -5.97 -11.66 -12.14
N ARG A 200 -4.94 -12.36 -12.62
CA ARG A 200 -4.22 -13.32 -11.78
C ARG A 200 -3.20 -12.54 -10.94
N HIS A 201 -3.27 -12.67 -9.64
CA HIS A 201 -2.24 -12.14 -8.75
C HIS A 201 -1.02 -13.06 -8.70
N GLN A 202 0.13 -12.44 -8.60
CA GLN A 202 1.41 -13.08 -8.29
C GLN A 202 2.07 -12.22 -7.23
N LEU A 203 1.79 -12.52 -5.97
CA LEU A 203 2.46 -11.82 -4.89
C LEU A 203 3.93 -12.24 -4.86
N PRO A 204 4.88 -11.29 -4.79
CA PRO A 204 6.27 -11.62 -4.57
C PRO A 204 6.41 -12.34 -3.22
N ALA A 205 7.31 -13.29 -3.14
CA ALA A 205 7.63 -13.95 -1.88
C ALA A 205 8.03 -12.92 -0.83
N SER A 206 7.64 -13.11 0.43
CA SER A 206 7.90 -12.16 1.52
C SER A 206 9.38 -11.84 1.70
N ASP A 207 10.27 -12.78 1.40
CA ASP A 207 11.73 -12.63 1.39
C ASP A 207 12.23 -11.69 0.28
N GLN A 208 11.47 -11.46 -0.79
CA GLN A 208 11.85 -10.55 -1.86
C GLN A 208 11.77 -9.08 -1.44
N PHE A 209 10.99 -8.72 -0.42
CA PHE A 209 10.99 -7.38 0.13
C PHE A 209 12.23 -7.09 0.96
N ALA A 210 12.96 -8.14 1.39
CA ALA A 210 14.22 -8.08 2.13
C ALA A 210 14.18 -7.13 3.35
N LEU A 211 13.00 -6.94 3.92
CA LEU A 211 12.86 -6.29 5.22
C LEU A 211 13.03 -7.37 6.25
N GLU A 212 14.26 -7.52 6.73
CA GLU A 212 14.62 -8.45 7.78
C GLU A 212 14.77 -7.69 9.10
N GLN A 213 14.17 -8.20 10.15
CA GLN A 213 14.44 -7.75 11.50
C GLN A 213 15.03 -8.94 12.28
N ALA A 214 16.28 -8.81 12.72
CA ALA A 214 17.01 -9.86 13.43
C ALA A 214 17.15 -11.17 12.64
N GLY A 215 17.24 -11.09 11.28
CA GLY A 215 17.39 -12.25 10.40
C GLY A 215 16.10 -12.99 10.06
N GLU A 216 14.95 -12.45 10.48
CA GLU A 216 13.63 -13.03 10.16
C GLU A 216 12.85 -12.09 9.21
N PRO A 217 12.15 -12.63 8.21
CA PRO A 217 11.30 -11.83 7.33
C PRO A 217 10.17 -11.18 8.13
N VAL A 218 9.90 -9.91 7.86
CA VAL A 218 8.85 -9.14 8.53
C VAL A 218 7.59 -9.14 7.68
N LEU A 219 6.48 -9.57 8.26
CA LEU A 219 5.17 -9.39 7.68
C LEU A 219 4.76 -7.91 7.80
N LEU A 220 4.35 -7.30 6.69
CA LEU A 220 3.89 -5.92 6.65
C LEU A 220 2.42 -5.85 7.06
N GLU A 221 2.08 -4.88 7.90
CA GLU A 221 0.75 -4.77 8.54
C GLU A 221 -0.35 -4.33 7.54
N ALA A 222 0.00 -3.45 6.59
CA ALA A 222 -0.94 -2.94 5.59
C ALA A 222 -1.06 -3.80 4.33
N LEU A 223 -0.31 -4.90 4.23
CA LEU A 223 -0.23 -5.72 3.02
C LEU A 223 -0.08 -4.87 1.75
N PRO A 224 0.96 -4.03 1.65
CA PRO A 224 1.08 -3.01 0.61
C PRO A 224 1.01 -3.60 -0.80
N MET A 225 1.44 -4.85 -0.99
CA MET A 225 1.38 -5.49 -2.31
C MET A 225 -0.02 -5.89 -2.77
N LEU A 226 -0.98 -6.10 -1.84
CA LEU A 226 -2.37 -6.29 -2.22
C LEU A 226 -3.00 -4.98 -2.68
N ILE A 227 -2.68 -3.87 -2.00
CA ILE A 227 -3.13 -2.52 -2.40
C ILE A 227 -2.49 -2.15 -3.74
N GLU A 228 -1.20 -2.41 -3.91
CA GLU A 228 -0.46 -2.19 -5.15
C GLU A 228 -1.07 -2.97 -6.33
N ALA A 229 -1.43 -4.23 -6.09
CA ALA A 229 -2.11 -5.04 -7.09
C ALA A 229 -3.45 -4.43 -7.53
N GLY A 230 -4.20 -3.84 -6.59
CA GLY A 230 -5.41 -3.09 -6.88
C GLY A 230 -5.15 -1.86 -7.75
N PHE A 231 -4.12 -1.08 -7.44
CA PHE A 231 -3.72 0.09 -8.24
C PHE A 231 -3.25 -0.30 -9.65
N GLN A 232 -2.44 -1.34 -9.78
CA GLN A 232 -2.00 -1.83 -11.08
C GLN A 232 -3.18 -2.31 -11.92
N ASN A 233 -4.15 -2.98 -11.31
CA ASN A 233 -5.37 -3.42 -11.96
C ASN A 233 -6.21 -2.22 -12.45
N ALA A 234 -6.50 -1.27 -11.57
CA ALA A 234 -7.25 -0.06 -11.92
C ALA A 234 -6.53 0.77 -13.00
N GLY A 235 -5.23 0.94 -12.87
CA GLY A 235 -4.40 1.66 -13.84
C GLY A 235 -4.38 0.99 -15.21
N LEU A 236 -4.40 -0.36 -15.27
CA LEU A 236 -4.46 -1.08 -16.55
C LEU A 236 -5.82 -0.87 -17.23
N VAL A 237 -6.92 -0.95 -16.48
CA VAL A 237 -8.26 -0.65 -17.01
C VAL A 237 -8.32 0.79 -17.54
N ALA A 238 -7.80 1.75 -16.77
CA ALA A 238 -7.73 3.14 -17.20
C ALA A 238 -6.90 3.32 -18.47
N MET A 239 -5.77 2.63 -18.57
CA MET A 239 -4.89 2.68 -19.73
C MET A 239 -5.55 2.12 -20.99
N GLU A 240 -6.26 1.00 -20.90
CA GLU A 240 -7.00 0.40 -22.02
C GLU A 240 -8.15 1.30 -22.50
N ILE A 241 -8.84 1.98 -21.59
CA ILE A 241 -9.98 2.84 -21.92
C ILE A 241 -9.52 4.23 -22.38
N LEU A 242 -8.55 4.83 -21.70
CA LEU A 242 -8.11 6.20 -21.95
C LEU A 242 -6.93 6.31 -22.91
N GLY A 243 -6.19 5.21 -23.12
CA GLY A 243 -5.02 5.18 -24.01
C GLY A 243 -3.75 5.82 -23.43
N TYR A 244 -3.71 6.14 -22.14
CA TYR A 244 -2.52 6.68 -21.46
C TYR A 244 -2.35 6.14 -20.04
N SER A 245 -1.12 6.10 -19.56
CA SER A 245 -0.80 5.67 -18.20
C SER A 245 -1.25 6.72 -17.19
N SER A 246 -1.75 6.26 -16.05
CA SER A 246 -2.12 7.08 -14.90
C SER A 246 -1.45 6.59 -13.63
N LEU A 247 -1.31 7.47 -12.65
CA LEU A 247 -0.86 7.13 -11.30
C LEU A 247 -2.02 7.34 -10.31
N PRO A 248 -2.12 6.52 -9.26
CA PRO A 248 -3.14 6.72 -8.24
C PRO A 248 -2.89 8.03 -7.50
N VAL A 249 -3.96 8.79 -7.25
CA VAL A 249 -3.92 10.05 -6.49
C VAL A 249 -4.42 9.88 -5.07
N GLY A 250 -5.12 8.78 -4.79
CA GLY A 250 -5.66 8.51 -3.46
C GLY A 250 -6.57 7.30 -3.41
N ILE A 251 -7.09 7.06 -2.20
CA ILE A 251 -8.11 6.04 -1.90
C ILE A 251 -9.18 6.74 -1.07
N GLU A 252 -10.43 6.68 -1.49
CA GLU A 252 -11.52 7.22 -0.71
C GLU A 252 -11.70 6.42 0.58
N TRP A 253 -11.78 5.08 0.46
CA TRP A 253 -11.78 4.17 1.59
C TRP A 253 -11.29 2.76 1.19
N SER A 254 -10.70 2.06 2.13
CA SER A 254 -10.37 0.64 2.04
C SER A 254 -10.66 -0.05 3.35
N THR A 255 -10.99 -1.32 3.32
CA THR A 255 -11.26 -2.09 4.52
C THR A 255 -10.56 -3.44 4.45
N MET A 256 -9.90 -3.81 5.54
CA MET A 256 -9.23 -5.09 5.71
C MET A 256 -10.06 -5.96 6.65
N LEU A 257 -10.49 -7.12 6.18
CA LEU A 257 -11.23 -8.09 7.00
C LEU A 257 -10.32 -8.75 8.03
N ARG A 258 -9.12 -9.06 7.63
CA ARG A 258 -8.02 -9.54 8.47
C ARG A 258 -6.72 -9.47 7.68
N VAL A 259 -5.63 -9.42 8.40
CA VAL A 259 -4.31 -9.66 7.82
C VAL A 259 -4.14 -11.17 7.71
N PRO A 260 -3.85 -11.73 6.51
CA PRO A 260 -3.60 -13.15 6.35
C PRO A 260 -2.39 -13.58 7.20
N GLU A 261 -2.46 -14.75 7.78
CA GLU A 261 -1.28 -15.35 8.42
C GLU A 261 -0.19 -15.62 7.39
N ALA A 262 1.07 -15.60 7.83
CA ALA A 262 2.22 -15.80 6.93
C ALA A 262 2.12 -17.10 6.09
N ASP A 263 1.55 -18.15 6.66
CA ASP A 263 1.35 -19.43 5.98
C ASP A 263 0.25 -19.35 4.91
N GLU A 264 -0.79 -18.55 5.12
CA GLU A 264 -1.83 -18.31 4.12
C GLU A 264 -1.28 -17.51 2.94
N VAL A 265 -0.44 -16.51 3.20
CA VAL A 265 0.24 -15.75 2.12
C VAL A 265 1.16 -16.66 1.33
N ARG A 266 1.95 -17.51 2.00
CA ARG A 266 2.79 -18.52 1.33
C ARG A 266 1.97 -19.49 0.49
N SER A 267 0.81 -19.92 0.98
CA SER A 267 -0.07 -20.82 0.25
C SER A 267 -0.65 -20.20 -1.02
N LEU A 268 -0.86 -18.89 -1.05
CA LEU A 268 -1.29 -18.14 -2.24
C LEU A 268 -0.16 -17.96 -3.27
N VAL A 269 1.09 -18.01 -2.81
CA VAL A 269 2.28 -17.81 -3.66
C VAL A 269 2.83 -19.14 -4.19
N ASP A 270 2.54 -20.28 -3.52
CA ASP A 270 3.01 -21.58 -3.95
C ASP A 270 2.24 -22.08 -5.19
N PRO A 271 2.88 -22.15 -6.38
CA PRO A 271 2.25 -22.64 -7.61
C PRO A 271 1.85 -24.12 -7.56
N GLY A 272 2.16 -24.83 -6.47
CA GLY A 272 1.81 -26.23 -6.23
C GLY A 272 0.40 -26.45 -5.69
N ILE A 273 -0.28 -25.41 -5.20
CA ILE A 273 -1.66 -25.55 -4.75
C ILE A 273 -2.60 -25.58 -5.96
N ARG A 274 -2.92 -26.78 -6.38
CA ARG A 274 -4.03 -27.04 -7.29
C ARG A 274 -5.31 -26.90 -6.48
N ALA A 275 -6.15 -25.90 -6.85
CA ALA A 275 -7.55 -25.89 -6.41
C ALA A 275 -8.31 -27.08 -6.95
#